data_9de8bdd93a40668bcd128ce86c60e360
#
_entry.id   9de8bdd93a40668bcd128ce86c60e360
#
_cell.length_a   1.000
_cell.length_b   1.000
_cell.length_c   1.000
_cell.angle_alpha   90.00
_cell.angle_beta   90.00
_cell.angle_gamma   90.00
#
_symmetry.space_group_name_H-M   'P 1'
#
loop_
_entity.id
_entity.type
_entity.pdbx_description
1 polymer ?
#
loop_
_entity_poly.entity_id
_entity_poly.type
_entity_poly.pdbx_seq_one_letter_code
_entity_poly.pdbx_strand_id
1 'polypeptide(L)'
;MRSLISILDLSVEEIAEILSVAEDIIANPMKYSEVCYGKKLATLFFEPSTRTRLSFEAAMMELGGKVLGFSEAQSSSASKGETVADTTRVVSCYADIIAMRHPKEGAPLVASMYSSVPVINAGDGGHNHPTQTLTDLLTIKRKKGKLSDFTIGFCGDLKFGRTVHSLIQALSRYTGIKVVLISPDELKLPSYIKKDVLEKNNIEYVQTTSMEDVLPELDVLYMTRVQKERFLSEEEYIRLRDSYILTKSKLKNAKEDLTILHPLPRVNEISTDVDSDSRACYFEQVLNGKFARMALILKLLEITVD
;
A
#
# COMPACT_ATOMS: atom_id res chain seq x y z
N MET A 1 -19.79 1.86 -13.45
CA MET A 1 -19.11 2.46 -12.28
C MET A 1 -17.96 1.56 -11.89
N ARG A 2 -16.76 2.10 -11.77
CA ARG A 2 -15.53 1.33 -11.56
C ARG A 2 -15.08 1.39 -10.10
N SER A 3 -14.74 0.23 -9.54
CA SER A 3 -14.14 0.09 -8.20
C SER A 3 -12.66 -0.27 -8.31
N LEU A 4 -11.87 -0.08 -7.25
CA LEU A 4 -10.49 -0.52 -7.17
C LEU A 4 -10.35 -1.60 -6.09
N ILE A 5 -10.25 -2.86 -6.49
CA ILE A 5 -10.15 -4.02 -5.59
C ILE A 5 -8.71 -4.54 -5.56
N SER A 6 -8.06 -4.59 -6.72
CA SER A 6 -6.67 -4.98 -6.91
C SER A 6 -5.92 -3.89 -7.68
N ILE A 7 -4.59 -3.80 -7.51
CA ILE A 7 -3.77 -2.91 -8.35
C ILE A 7 -3.83 -3.30 -9.83
N LEU A 8 -4.16 -4.54 -10.12
CA LEU A 8 -4.32 -5.06 -11.49
C LEU A 8 -5.62 -4.57 -12.19
N ASP A 9 -6.54 -3.95 -11.44
CA ASP A 9 -7.73 -3.31 -12.01
C ASP A 9 -7.38 -2.01 -12.76
N LEU A 10 -6.19 -1.47 -12.52
CA LEU A 10 -5.67 -0.28 -13.21
C LEU A 10 -4.64 -0.70 -14.28
N SER A 11 -4.70 -0.10 -15.45
CA SER A 11 -3.62 -0.21 -16.43
C SER A 11 -2.38 0.57 -15.98
N VAL A 12 -1.24 0.37 -16.64
CA VAL A 12 -0.01 1.13 -16.36
C VAL A 12 -0.22 2.62 -16.64
N GLU A 13 -0.95 2.94 -17.71
CA GLU A 13 -1.31 4.30 -18.10
C GLU A 13 -2.21 4.97 -17.06
N GLU A 14 -3.20 4.24 -16.53
CA GLU A 14 -4.08 4.75 -15.49
C GLU A 14 -3.34 4.97 -14.16
N ILE A 15 -2.39 4.11 -13.83
CA ILE A 15 -1.49 4.35 -12.69
C ILE A 15 -0.68 5.62 -12.95
N ALA A 16 -0.10 5.78 -14.14
CA ALA A 16 0.69 6.97 -14.49
C ALA A 16 -0.15 8.26 -14.38
N GLU A 17 -1.41 8.24 -14.83
CA GLU A 17 -2.35 9.36 -14.66
C GLU A 17 -2.62 9.68 -13.19
N ILE A 18 -2.94 8.67 -12.36
CA ILE A 18 -3.16 8.87 -10.93
C ILE A 18 -1.94 9.47 -10.25
N LEU A 19 -0.74 8.97 -10.58
CA LEU A 19 0.50 9.49 -10.00
C LEU A 19 0.78 10.93 -10.48
N SER A 20 0.47 11.26 -11.73
CA SER A 20 0.63 12.62 -12.27
C SER A 20 -0.33 13.60 -11.59
N VAL A 21 -1.60 13.21 -11.41
CA VAL A 21 -2.58 14.02 -10.66
C VAL A 21 -2.14 14.19 -9.20
N ALA A 22 -1.59 13.15 -8.56
CA ALA A 22 -1.07 13.25 -7.20
C ALA A 22 0.10 14.25 -7.11
N GLU A 23 0.99 14.28 -8.10
CA GLU A 23 2.09 15.26 -8.20
C GLU A 23 1.56 16.67 -8.42
N ASP A 24 0.52 16.85 -9.24
CA ASP A 24 -0.11 18.18 -9.43
C ASP A 24 -0.81 18.66 -8.14
N ILE A 25 -1.49 17.77 -7.42
CA ILE A 25 -2.07 18.09 -6.10
C ILE A 25 -1.00 18.57 -5.11
N ILE A 26 0.18 17.92 -5.11
CA ILE A 26 1.31 18.33 -4.25
C ILE A 26 1.81 19.72 -4.62
N ALA A 27 1.91 20.02 -5.92
CA ALA A 27 2.40 21.31 -6.42
C ALA A 27 1.36 22.44 -6.26
N ASN A 28 0.08 22.13 -6.41
CA ASN A 28 -1.01 23.08 -6.50
C ASN A 28 -2.19 22.75 -5.55
N PRO A 29 -1.98 22.61 -4.24
CA PRO A 29 -3.01 22.05 -3.32
C PRO A 29 -4.30 22.90 -3.29
N MET A 30 -4.22 24.21 -3.43
CA MET A 30 -5.39 25.08 -3.42
C MET A 30 -6.32 24.89 -4.63
N LYS A 31 -5.79 24.47 -5.78
CA LYS A 31 -6.55 24.12 -6.98
C LYS A 31 -7.55 22.98 -6.70
N TYR A 32 -7.23 22.11 -5.74
CA TYR A 32 -8.00 20.90 -5.43
C TYR A 32 -8.86 21.02 -4.17
N SER A 33 -8.80 22.12 -3.43
CA SER A 33 -9.36 22.25 -2.08
C SER A 33 -10.89 22.17 -2.00
N GLU A 34 -11.61 22.33 -3.10
CA GLU A 34 -13.08 22.34 -3.13
C GLU A 34 -13.68 21.42 -4.23
N VAL A 35 -12.84 20.64 -4.93
CA VAL A 35 -13.29 19.86 -6.10
C VAL A 35 -14.26 18.72 -5.74
N CYS A 36 -14.26 18.27 -4.49
CA CYS A 36 -15.21 17.30 -3.95
C CYS A 36 -16.30 17.97 -3.07
N TYR A 37 -16.56 19.27 -3.23
CA TYR A 37 -17.64 19.92 -2.47
C TYR A 37 -18.96 19.19 -2.66
N GLY A 38 -19.67 18.90 -1.55
CA GLY A 38 -20.92 18.14 -1.54
C GLY A 38 -20.76 16.62 -1.61
N LYS A 39 -19.58 16.09 -1.95
CA LYS A 39 -19.30 14.65 -2.00
C LYS A 39 -18.99 14.08 -0.61
N LYS A 40 -19.30 12.78 -0.44
CA LYS A 40 -19.09 12.06 0.82
C LYS A 40 -18.33 10.77 0.56
N LEU A 41 -17.27 10.56 1.35
CA LEU A 41 -16.54 9.29 1.43
C LEU A 41 -17.04 8.52 2.66
N ALA A 42 -17.42 7.26 2.48
CA ALA A 42 -17.64 6.35 3.59
C ALA A 42 -16.37 5.52 3.87
N THR A 43 -15.88 5.56 5.13
CA THR A 43 -14.76 4.72 5.59
C THR A 43 -15.31 3.56 6.42
N LEU A 44 -15.39 2.36 5.82
CA LEU A 44 -15.92 1.15 6.43
C LEU A 44 -14.77 0.24 6.88
N PHE A 45 -14.31 0.42 8.10
CA PHE A 45 -13.16 -0.31 8.65
C PHE A 45 -13.64 -1.39 9.61
N PHE A 46 -13.78 -2.63 9.11
CA PHE A 46 -14.14 -3.82 9.90
C PHE A 46 -12.93 -4.36 10.68
N GLU A 47 -11.74 -3.92 10.36
CA GLU A 47 -10.47 -4.22 11.02
C GLU A 47 -9.77 -2.89 11.34
N PRO A 48 -9.27 -2.68 12.58
CA PRO A 48 -8.61 -1.44 12.97
C PRO A 48 -7.42 -1.06 12.05
N SER A 49 -7.40 0.17 11.60
CA SER A 49 -6.28 0.73 10.84
C SER A 49 -6.25 2.25 10.94
N THR A 50 -5.50 2.76 11.91
CA THR A 50 -5.41 4.20 12.16
C THR A 50 -4.88 4.97 10.96
N ARG A 51 -3.73 4.58 10.41
CA ARG A 51 -3.08 5.32 9.31
C ARG A 51 -3.91 5.34 8.02
N THR A 52 -4.39 4.18 7.59
CA THR A 52 -5.13 4.08 6.32
C THR A 52 -6.43 4.85 6.40
N ARG A 53 -7.16 4.72 7.52
CA ARG A 53 -8.42 5.45 7.74
C ARG A 53 -8.19 6.95 7.74
N LEU A 54 -7.31 7.46 8.61
CA LEU A 54 -7.00 8.89 8.69
C LEU A 54 -6.50 9.46 7.37
N SER A 55 -5.72 8.68 6.60
CA SER A 55 -5.24 9.12 5.30
C SER A 55 -6.37 9.27 4.26
N PHE A 56 -7.36 8.37 4.25
CA PHE A 56 -8.54 8.51 3.39
C PHE A 56 -9.43 9.69 3.81
N GLU A 57 -9.63 9.83 5.11
CA GLU A 57 -10.45 10.92 5.67
C GLU A 57 -9.80 12.27 5.39
N ALA A 58 -8.49 12.41 5.65
CA ALA A 58 -7.74 13.62 5.31
C ALA A 58 -7.76 13.92 3.80
N ALA A 59 -7.57 12.89 2.95
CA ALA A 59 -7.63 13.04 1.51
C ALA A 59 -8.97 13.62 1.04
N MET A 60 -10.09 13.07 1.53
CA MET A 60 -11.40 13.56 1.16
C MET A 60 -11.70 14.97 1.68
N MET A 61 -11.29 15.26 2.93
CA MET A 61 -11.47 16.59 3.53
C MET A 61 -10.63 17.65 2.82
N GLU A 62 -9.40 17.37 2.44
CA GLU A 62 -8.55 18.30 1.67
C GLU A 62 -9.06 18.54 0.25
N LEU A 63 -9.85 17.63 -0.30
CA LEU A 63 -10.59 17.85 -1.56
C LEU A 63 -11.90 18.64 -1.37
N GLY A 64 -12.23 19.10 -0.16
CA GLY A 64 -13.47 19.83 0.16
C GLY A 64 -14.69 18.92 0.40
N GLY A 65 -14.51 17.61 0.43
CA GLY A 65 -15.58 16.65 0.70
C GLY A 65 -15.82 16.38 2.18
N LYS A 66 -16.73 15.48 2.48
CA LYS A 66 -17.13 15.06 3.83
C LYS A 66 -16.85 13.57 4.03
N VAL A 67 -16.73 13.17 5.29
CA VAL A 67 -16.50 11.76 5.66
C VAL A 67 -17.54 11.25 6.63
N LEU A 68 -17.88 9.98 6.52
CA LEU A 68 -18.70 9.22 7.45
C LEU A 68 -18.17 7.79 7.54
N GLY A 69 -18.56 7.03 8.53
CA GLY A 69 -18.15 5.63 8.63
C GLY A 69 -17.89 5.15 10.06
N PHE A 70 -17.20 4.01 10.17
CA PHE A 70 -16.85 3.38 11.44
C PHE A 70 -15.41 2.82 11.40
N SER A 71 -14.80 2.62 12.58
CA SER A 71 -13.40 2.22 12.75
C SER A 71 -13.21 0.74 13.06
N GLU A 72 -14.29 0.03 13.41
CA GLU A 72 -14.28 -1.39 13.79
C GLU A 72 -15.66 -2.01 13.62
N ALA A 73 -15.70 -3.33 13.39
CA ALA A 73 -16.97 -4.06 13.20
C ALA A 73 -17.91 -3.94 14.40
N GLN A 74 -17.38 -3.89 15.62
CA GLN A 74 -18.16 -3.83 16.85
C GLN A 74 -18.98 -2.55 17.00
N SER A 75 -18.53 -1.44 16.40
CA SER A 75 -19.23 -0.16 16.38
C SER A 75 -20.25 -0.03 15.25
N SER A 76 -20.52 -1.10 14.50
CA SER A 76 -21.43 -1.13 13.35
C SER A 76 -22.50 -2.22 13.45
N SER A 77 -23.46 -2.21 12.53
CA SER A 77 -24.50 -3.25 12.43
C SER A 77 -23.95 -4.65 12.13
N ALA A 78 -22.67 -4.76 11.70
CA ALA A 78 -22.00 -6.04 11.53
C ALA A 78 -21.94 -6.86 12.84
N SER A 79 -21.86 -6.18 13.99
CA SER A 79 -21.92 -6.83 15.31
C SER A 79 -23.27 -7.54 15.58
N LYS A 80 -24.31 -7.17 14.85
CA LYS A 80 -25.65 -7.77 14.92
C LYS A 80 -25.87 -8.84 13.85
N GLY A 81 -24.84 -9.15 13.04
CA GLY A 81 -24.91 -10.14 11.97
C GLY A 81 -25.27 -9.60 10.59
N GLU A 82 -25.27 -8.24 10.39
CA GLU A 82 -25.47 -7.66 9.06
C GLU A 82 -24.37 -8.09 8.11
N THR A 83 -24.75 -8.47 6.87
CA THR A 83 -23.79 -8.92 5.86
C THR A 83 -23.04 -7.74 5.25
N VAL A 84 -21.84 -7.99 4.68
CA VAL A 84 -21.09 -6.98 3.90
C VAL A 84 -21.95 -6.43 2.75
N ALA A 85 -22.75 -7.27 2.10
CA ALA A 85 -23.62 -6.88 1.00
C ALA A 85 -24.70 -5.89 1.47
N ASP A 86 -25.36 -6.14 2.60
CA ASP A 86 -26.42 -5.27 3.11
C ASP A 86 -25.83 -3.97 3.66
N THR A 87 -24.76 -4.05 4.46
CA THR A 87 -24.02 -2.85 4.91
C THR A 87 -23.66 -1.94 3.71
N THR A 88 -23.14 -2.55 2.63
CA THR A 88 -22.73 -1.80 1.45
C THR A 88 -23.91 -1.13 0.74
N ARG A 89 -25.03 -1.85 0.56
CA ARG A 89 -26.25 -1.28 -0.02
C ARG A 89 -26.76 -0.08 0.77
N VAL A 90 -26.82 -0.23 2.10
CA VAL A 90 -27.27 0.85 2.99
C VAL A 90 -26.35 2.06 2.91
N VAL A 91 -25.03 1.84 3.01
CA VAL A 91 -24.05 2.94 2.99
C VAL A 91 -23.99 3.63 1.63
N SER A 92 -24.22 2.90 0.54
CA SER A 92 -24.31 3.47 -0.81
C SER A 92 -25.44 4.50 -0.96
N CYS A 93 -26.46 4.48 -0.09
CA CYS A 93 -27.49 5.51 -0.05
C CYS A 93 -27.02 6.83 0.59
N TYR A 94 -25.88 6.81 1.30
CA TYR A 94 -25.42 7.96 2.09
C TYR A 94 -24.11 8.56 1.59
N ALA A 95 -23.35 7.83 0.79
CA ALA A 95 -22.02 8.21 0.32
C ALA A 95 -21.92 8.17 -1.21
N ASP A 96 -20.94 8.88 -1.76
CA ASP A 96 -20.61 8.89 -3.19
C ASP A 96 -19.48 7.91 -3.53
N ILE A 97 -18.70 7.49 -2.54
CA ILE A 97 -17.58 6.56 -2.67
C ILE A 97 -17.33 5.86 -1.32
N ILE A 98 -16.89 4.61 -1.36
CA ILE A 98 -16.63 3.79 -0.17
C ILE A 98 -15.17 3.35 -0.15
N ALA A 99 -14.45 3.55 0.96
CA ALA A 99 -13.19 2.90 1.26
C ALA A 99 -13.43 1.81 2.31
N MET A 100 -13.23 0.54 1.92
CA MET A 100 -13.48 -0.62 2.79
C MET A 100 -12.19 -1.32 3.18
N ARG A 101 -11.99 -1.55 4.49
CA ARG A 101 -10.99 -2.45 5.04
C ARG A 101 -11.65 -3.60 5.79
N HIS A 102 -11.25 -4.83 5.48
CA HIS A 102 -11.90 -6.01 6.05
C HIS A 102 -10.88 -7.11 6.37
N PRO A 103 -11.05 -7.89 7.48
CA PRO A 103 -10.16 -9.00 7.82
C PRO A 103 -10.29 -10.20 6.87
N LYS A 104 -11.44 -10.37 6.21
CA LYS A 104 -11.68 -11.45 5.25
C LYS A 104 -11.30 -11.03 3.85
N GLU A 105 -10.53 -11.87 3.18
CA GLU A 105 -10.16 -11.72 1.78
C GLU A 105 -11.40 -11.71 0.87
N GLY A 106 -11.40 -10.88 -0.15
CA GLY A 106 -12.51 -10.74 -1.11
C GLY A 106 -13.73 -9.94 -0.60
N ALA A 107 -13.78 -9.51 0.67
CA ALA A 107 -14.91 -8.74 1.16
C ALA A 107 -15.13 -7.41 0.40
N PRO A 108 -14.10 -6.62 0.03
CA PRO A 108 -14.28 -5.44 -0.83
C PRO A 108 -14.78 -5.79 -2.24
N LEU A 109 -14.44 -6.96 -2.77
CA LEU A 109 -14.97 -7.43 -4.05
C LEU A 109 -16.49 -7.69 -3.92
N VAL A 110 -16.92 -8.38 -2.87
CA VAL A 110 -18.35 -8.57 -2.58
C VAL A 110 -19.02 -7.21 -2.43
N ALA A 111 -18.43 -6.27 -1.69
CA ALA A 111 -18.97 -4.92 -1.54
C ALA A 111 -19.16 -4.23 -2.91
N SER A 112 -18.17 -4.33 -3.81
CA SER A 112 -18.26 -3.71 -5.14
C SER A 112 -19.39 -4.28 -6.02
N MET A 113 -19.78 -5.54 -5.81
CA MET A 113 -20.91 -6.18 -6.52
C MET A 113 -22.29 -5.67 -6.08
N TYR A 114 -22.39 -5.18 -4.84
CA TYR A 114 -23.65 -4.76 -4.24
C TYR A 114 -23.74 -3.24 -4.02
N SER A 115 -22.66 -2.51 -4.28
CA SER A 115 -22.59 -1.05 -4.17
C SER A 115 -23.17 -0.36 -5.38
N SER A 116 -23.90 0.73 -5.16
CA SER A 116 -24.29 1.69 -6.21
C SER A 116 -23.28 2.83 -6.38
N VAL A 117 -22.16 2.81 -5.65
CA VAL A 117 -21.08 3.79 -5.71
C VAL A 117 -19.72 3.07 -5.79
N PRO A 118 -18.63 3.73 -6.25
CA PRO A 118 -17.32 3.10 -6.30
C PRO A 118 -16.85 2.59 -4.93
N VAL A 119 -16.20 1.42 -4.93
CA VAL A 119 -15.59 0.83 -3.74
C VAL A 119 -14.07 0.77 -3.92
N ILE A 120 -13.33 1.23 -2.91
CA ILE A 120 -11.88 1.14 -2.81
C ILE A 120 -11.51 0.10 -1.77
N ASN A 121 -10.71 -0.89 -2.16
CA ASN A 121 -10.09 -1.82 -1.23
C ASN A 121 -8.98 -1.12 -0.44
N ALA A 122 -9.23 -0.85 0.85
CA ALA A 122 -8.26 -0.29 1.80
C ALA A 122 -7.47 -1.35 2.58
N GLY A 123 -7.49 -2.59 2.09
CA GLY A 123 -6.83 -3.78 2.62
C GLY A 123 -7.80 -4.88 3.02
N ASP A 124 -7.63 -6.08 2.46
CA ASP A 124 -8.46 -7.26 2.73
C ASP A 124 -7.60 -8.45 3.19
N GLY A 125 -7.63 -8.75 4.47
CA GLY A 125 -6.90 -9.88 5.06
C GLY A 125 -5.41 -9.87 4.73
N GLY A 126 -4.93 -10.99 4.17
CA GLY A 126 -3.55 -11.15 3.66
C GLY A 126 -3.40 -10.90 2.16
N HIS A 127 -4.48 -10.54 1.46
CA HIS A 127 -4.58 -10.61 0.00
C HIS A 127 -4.08 -9.35 -0.72
N ASN A 128 -4.83 -8.25 -0.69
CA ASN A 128 -4.51 -7.04 -1.47
C ASN A 128 -4.49 -5.75 -0.63
N HIS A 129 -3.65 -4.80 -1.07
CA HIS A 129 -3.68 -3.43 -0.56
C HIS A 129 -3.33 -2.44 -1.69
N PRO A 130 -4.21 -2.26 -2.70
CA PRO A 130 -3.88 -1.50 -3.91
C PRO A 130 -3.51 -0.05 -3.63
N THR A 131 -4.10 0.57 -2.61
CA THR A 131 -3.79 1.96 -2.26
C THR A 131 -2.43 2.13 -1.56
N GLN A 132 -1.91 1.08 -0.91
CA GLN A 132 -0.52 1.08 -0.46
C GLN A 132 0.43 0.98 -1.65
N THR A 133 0.11 0.16 -2.64
CA THR A 133 0.90 0.08 -3.87
C THR A 133 0.99 1.41 -4.59
N LEU A 134 -0.12 2.16 -4.73
CA LEU A 134 -0.09 3.51 -5.31
C LEU A 134 0.78 4.48 -4.49
N THR A 135 0.74 4.37 -3.15
CA THR A 135 1.61 5.12 -2.24
C THR A 135 3.09 4.85 -2.51
N ASP A 136 3.42 3.55 -2.64
CA ASP A 136 4.79 3.08 -2.85
C ASP A 136 5.30 3.54 -4.22
N LEU A 137 4.50 3.35 -5.28
CA LEU A 137 4.83 3.79 -6.64
C LEU A 137 5.01 5.31 -6.75
N LEU A 138 4.15 6.10 -6.11
CA LEU A 138 4.31 7.56 -6.07
C LEU A 138 5.63 7.95 -5.39
N THR A 139 5.97 7.29 -4.28
CA THR A 139 7.19 7.58 -3.55
C THR A 139 8.43 7.22 -4.37
N ILE A 140 8.43 6.03 -4.99
CA ILE A 140 9.53 5.60 -5.88
C ILE A 140 9.67 6.58 -7.04
N LYS A 141 8.57 6.92 -7.73
CA LYS A 141 8.58 7.87 -8.86
C LYS A 141 9.16 9.22 -8.47
N ARG A 142 8.75 9.77 -7.33
CA ARG A 142 9.25 11.06 -6.84
C ARG A 142 10.73 11.03 -6.44
N LYS A 143 11.24 9.89 -5.92
CA LYS A 143 12.66 9.74 -5.52
C LYS A 143 13.57 9.35 -6.67
N LYS A 144 13.11 8.51 -7.59
CA LYS A 144 13.91 7.99 -8.70
C LYS A 144 13.60 8.65 -10.06
N GLY A 145 12.55 9.46 -10.15
CA GLY A 145 12.10 10.11 -11.39
C GLY A 145 11.41 9.16 -12.38
N LYS A 146 11.43 7.85 -12.11
CA LYS A 146 10.89 6.80 -13.00
C LYS A 146 10.45 5.57 -12.23
N LEU A 147 9.69 4.68 -12.91
CA LEU A 147 9.26 3.38 -12.40
C LEU A 147 9.86 2.21 -13.20
N SER A 148 10.94 2.45 -13.95
CA SER A 148 11.68 1.46 -14.72
C SER A 148 13.18 1.50 -14.39
N ASP A 149 13.91 0.45 -14.79
CA ASP A 149 15.37 0.37 -14.74
C ASP A 149 15.95 0.67 -13.36
N PHE A 150 15.53 -0.08 -12.34
CA PHE A 150 16.09 -0.04 -10.98
C PHE A 150 16.03 -1.40 -10.29
N THR A 151 16.86 -1.58 -9.27
CA THR A 151 16.89 -2.76 -8.42
C THR A 151 16.17 -2.48 -7.11
N ILE A 152 15.14 -3.28 -6.78
CA ILE A 152 14.39 -3.20 -5.52
C ILE A 152 14.64 -4.43 -4.66
N GLY A 153 15.06 -4.20 -3.41
CA GLY A 153 15.14 -5.22 -2.37
C GLY A 153 13.89 -5.23 -1.50
N PHE A 154 13.24 -6.38 -1.36
CA PHE A 154 12.18 -6.61 -0.38
C PHE A 154 12.77 -7.38 0.80
N CYS A 155 12.72 -6.83 2.01
CA CYS A 155 13.38 -7.39 3.18
C CYS A 155 12.40 -7.62 4.33
N GLY A 156 12.38 -8.83 4.88
CA GLY A 156 11.59 -9.23 6.05
C GLY A 156 10.59 -10.35 5.78
N ASP A 157 9.32 -10.13 6.14
CA ASP A 157 8.24 -11.11 5.92
C ASP A 157 7.70 -11.03 4.48
N LEU A 158 8.24 -11.85 3.59
CA LEU A 158 7.78 -11.92 2.20
C LEU A 158 6.66 -12.94 2.01
N LYS A 159 6.44 -13.82 3.00
CA LYS A 159 5.43 -14.87 2.94
C LYS A 159 4.01 -14.33 3.13
N PHE A 160 3.82 -13.48 4.14
CA PHE A 160 2.52 -12.92 4.51
C PHE A 160 2.38 -11.44 4.14
N GLY A 161 3.41 -10.88 3.53
CA GLY A 161 3.51 -9.46 3.19
C GLY A 161 2.64 -9.05 2.00
N ARG A 162 1.32 -8.86 2.20
CA ARG A 162 0.41 -8.42 1.12
C ARG A 162 0.87 -7.16 0.37
N THR A 163 1.53 -6.22 1.05
CA THR A 163 2.06 -5.01 0.43
C THR A 163 3.22 -5.33 -0.51
N VAL A 164 4.07 -6.30 -0.13
CA VAL A 164 5.14 -6.84 -0.99
C VAL A 164 4.53 -7.48 -2.23
N HIS A 165 3.55 -8.38 -2.06
CA HIS A 165 2.91 -9.09 -3.16
C HIS A 165 2.26 -8.12 -4.17
N SER A 166 1.50 -7.14 -3.67
CA SER A 166 0.84 -6.15 -4.52
C SER A 166 1.85 -5.23 -5.23
N LEU A 167 2.95 -4.85 -4.57
CA LEU A 167 3.97 -4.02 -5.20
C LEU A 167 4.77 -4.79 -6.25
N ILE A 168 5.10 -6.07 -6.00
CA ILE A 168 5.71 -6.94 -7.00
C ILE A 168 4.81 -7.09 -8.24
N GLN A 169 3.51 -7.32 -8.04
CA GLN A 169 2.53 -7.38 -9.15
C GLN A 169 2.46 -6.08 -9.95
N ALA A 170 2.56 -4.93 -9.30
CA ALA A 170 2.58 -3.66 -9.99
C ALA A 170 3.87 -3.47 -10.79
N LEU A 171 5.03 -3.67 -10.14
CA LEU A 171 6.35 -3.45 -10.75
C LEU A 171 6.67 -4.44 -11.86
N SER A 172 6.11 -5.65 -11.85
CA SER A 172 6.30 -6.63 -12.93
C SER A 172 5.77 -6.19 -14.28
N ARG A 173 5.02 -5.10 -14.34
CA ARG A 173 4.49 -4.49 -15.57
C ARG A 173 5.39 -3.39 -16.14
N TYR A 174 6.49 -3.06 -15.46
CA TYR A 174 7.46 -2.05 -15.88
C TYR A 174 8.76 -2.72 -16.35
N THR A 175 9.47 -2.07 -17.25
CA THR A 175 10.71 -2.61 -17.84
C THR A 175 11.92 -2.38 -16.95
N GLY A 176 12.93 -3.28 -17.05
CA GLY A 176 14.23 -3.11 -16.39
C GLY A 176 14.18 -3.21 -14.85
N ILE A 177 13.14 -3.80 -14.28
CA ILE A 177 13.04 -4.02 -12.84
C ILE A 177 13.81 -5.30 -12.47
N LYS A 178 14.70 -5.19 -11.48
CA LYS A 178 15.35 -6.31 -10.82
C LYS A 178 14.86 -6.41 -9.38
N VAL A 179 14.56 -7.63 -8.92
CA VAL A 179 14.01 -7.88 -7.60
C VAL A 179 14.99 -8.68 -6.76
N VAL A 180 15.29 -8.20 -5.57
CA VAL A 180 16.07 -8.93 -4.57
C VAL A 180 15.16 -9.28 -3.38
N LEU A 181 14.99 -10.58 -3.13
CA LEU A 181 14.14 -11.13 -2.09
C LEU A 181 15.00 -11.50 -0.89
N ILE A 182 14.88 -10.74 0.19
CA ILE A 182 15.74 -10.87 1.40
C ILE A 182 14.85 -11.36 2.54
N SER A 183 14.96 -12.65 2.88
CA SER A 183 14.14 -13.23 3.94
C SER A 183 14.75 -14.49 4.53
N PRO A 184 14.41 -14.85 5.78
CA PRO A 184 14.66 -16.19 6.30
C PRO A 184 13.94 -17.23 5.45
N ASP A 185 14.40 -18.48 5.51
CA ASP A 185 13.81 -19.57 4.73
C ASP A 185 12.33 -19.77 4.97
N GLU A 186 11.87 -19.56 6.21
CA GLU A 186 10.49 -19.73 6.65
C GLU A 186 9.55 -18.61 6.14
N LEU A 187 10.12 -17.44 5.79
CA LEU A 187 9.40 -16.23 5.36
C LEU A 187 9.61 -15.90 3.87
N LYS A 188 10.08 -16.85 3.08
CA LYS A 188 10.30 -16.68 1.64
C LYS A 188 9.01 -16.34 0.91
N LEU A 189 9.16 -15.58 -0.18
CA LEU A 189 8.08 -15.26 -1.10
C LEU A 189 7.39 -16.54 -1.59
N PRO A 190 6.05 -16.61 -1.56
CA PRO A 190 5.31 -17.79 -2.02
C PRO A 190 5.61 -18.17 -3.47
N SER A 191 5.61 -19.48 -3.73
CA SER A 191 5.96 -20.01 -5.05
C SER A 191 5.01 -19.53 -6.16
N TYR A 192 3.73 -19.28 -5.84
CA TYR A 192 2.78 -18.78 -6.83
C TYR A 192 3.11 -17.34 -7.28
N ILE A 193 3.57 -16.46 -6.38
CA ILE A 193 4.02 -15.11 -6.77
C ILE A 193 5.28 -15.19 -7.64
N LYS A 194 6.23 -16.09 -7.32
CA LYS A 194 7.41 -16.28 -8.15
C LYS A 194 7.04 -16.73 -9.55
N LYS A 195 6.25 -17.79 -9.67
CA LYS A 195 5.87 -18.39 -10.96
C LYS A 195 4.93 -17.51 -11.78
N ASP A 196 3.83 -17.06 -11.14
CA ASP A 196 2.73 -16.42 -11.85
C ASP A 196 2.95 -14.91 -12.07
N VAL A 197 3.92 -14.31 -11.35
CA VAL A 197 4.23 -12.88 -11.47
C VAL A 197 5.66 -12.65 -11.96
N LEU A 198 6.69 -13.07 -11.23
CA LEU A 198 8.07 -12.77 -11.60
C LEU A 198 8.50 -13.52 -12.86
N GLU A 199 8.40 -14.84 -12.87
CA GLU A 199 8.85 -15.70 -13.99
C GLU A 199 8.00 -15.47 -15.25
N LYS A 200 6.68 -15.37 -15.08
CA LYS A 200 5.75 -15.13 -16.20
C LYS A 200 6.00 -13.78 -16.91
N ASN A 201 6.45 -12.77 -16.17
CA ASN A 201 6.76 -11.45 -16.74
C ASN A 201 8.27 -11.27 -17.03
N ASN A 202 9.08 -12.34 -16.96
CA ASN A 202 10.52 -12.34 -17.18
C ASN A 202 11.27 -11.33 -16.28
N ILE A 203 10.83 -11.18 -15.03
CA ILE A 203 11.51 -10.33 -14.05
C ILE A 203 12.71 -11.07 -13.48
N GLU A 204 13.89 -10.49 -13.62
CA GLU A 204 15.11 -11.00 -12.98
C GLU A 204 14.98 -10.88 -11.46
N TYR A 205 15.18 -11.99 -10.73
CA TYR A 205 15.18 -11.95 -9.28
C TYR A 205 16.24 -12.83 -8.63
N VAL A 206 16.71 -12.40 -7.47
CA VAL A 206 17.67 -13.12 -6.62
C VAL A 206 17.03 -13.32 -5.24
N GLN A 207 17.31 -14.46 -4.60
CA GLN A 207 16.91 -14.74 -3.21
C GLN A 207 18.14 -14.86 -2.32
N THR A 208 18.13 -14.18 -1.19
CA THR A 208 19.24 -14.21 -0.22
C THR A 208 18.69 -14.11 1.21
N THR A 209 19.49 -14.55 2.17
CA THR A 209 19.25 -14.34 3.60
C THR A 209 20.09 -13.19 4.17
N SER A 210 21.06 -12.66 3.40
CA SER A 210 21.94 -11.56 3.83
C SER A 210 21.49 -10.24 3.18
N MET A 211 21.05 -9.30 4.00
CA MET A 211 20.72 -7.94 3.55
C MET A 211 21.98 -7.15 3.24
N GLU A 212 23.02 -7.30 4.04
CA GLU A 212 24.26 -6.54 3.96
C GLU A 212 25.00 -6.78 2.63
N ASP A 213 24.95 -8.00 2.10
CA ASP A 213 25.65 -8.36 0.88
C ASP A 213 25.05 -7.70 -0.37
N VAL A 214 23.75 -7.41 -0.34
CA VAL A 214 23.02 -6.87 -1.50
C VAL A 214 22.71 -5.37 -1.39
N LEU A 215 22.84 -4.76 -0.21
CA LEU A 215 22.59 -3.32 0.00
C LEU A 215 23.33 -2.41 -1.01
N PRO A 216 24.60 -2.68 -1.40
CA PRO A 216 25.30 -1.85 -2.38
C PRO A 216 24.67 -1.81 -3.78
N GLU A 217 23.86 -2.81 -4.12
CA GLU A 217 23.26 -2.95 -5.44
C GLU A 217 21.87 -2.31 -5.51
N LEU A 218 21.22 -2.08 -4.37
CA LEU A 218 19.84 -1.64 -4.30
C LEU A 218 19.67 -0.15 -4.61
N ASP A 219 18.66 0.17 -5.41
CA ASP A 219 18.15 1.53 -5.61
C ASP A 219 16.99 1.84 -4.67
N VAL A 220 16.20 0.81 -4.34
CA VAL A 220 15.08 0.88 -3.40
C VAL A 220 15.18 -0.29 -2.42
N LEU A 221 15.04 -0.03 -1.13
CA LEU A 221 14.91 -1.03 -0.08
C LEU A 221 13.53 -0.92 0.56
N TYR A 222 12.71 -1.95 0.37
CA TYR A 222 11.38 -2.05 0.97
C TYR A 222 11.43 -2.97 2.18
N MET A 223 11.44 -2.39 3.37
CA MET A 223 11.47 -3.13 4.63
C MET A 223 10.06 -3.51 5.07
N THR A 224 9.88 -4.70 5.63
CA THR A 224 8.63 -5.14 6.25
C THR A 224 8.88 -5.72 7.64
N ARG A 225 7.92 -5.55 8.54
CA ARG A 225 7.96 -6.22 9.83
C ARG A 225 7.55 -7.70 9.72
N VAL A 226 8.04 -8.52 10.62
CA VAL A 226 7.52 -9.87 10.84
C VAL A 226 6.17 -9.76 11.56
N GLN A 227 5.09 -10.31 10.95
CA GLN A 227 3.72 -10.10 11.40
C GLN A 227 3.32 -11.13 12.47
N LYS A 228 3.41 -10.78 13.78
CA LYS A 228 3.09 -11.67 14.90
C LYS A 228 1.70 -12.35 14.73
N GLU A 229 0.74 -11.60 14.24
CA GLU A 229 -0.64 -12.02 14.04
C GLU A 229 -0.85 -13.12 12.99
N ARG A 230 0.22 -13.51 12.27
CA ARG A 230 0.21 -14.56 11.24
C ARG A 230 0.86 -15.87 11.69
N PHE A 231 1.49 -15.89 12.87
CA PHE A 231 2.14 -17.08 13.39
C PHE A 231 1.18 -17.88 14.27
N LEU A 232 1.24 -19.19 14.14
CA LEU A 232 0.53 -20.13 15.04
C LEU A 232 1.31 -20.39 16.32
N SER A 233 2.65 -20.22 16.28
CA SER A 233 3.55 -20.41 17.41
C SER A 233 4.23 -19.10 17.79
N GLU A 234 4.17 -18.74 19.07
CA GLU A 234 4.88 -17.57 19.60
C GLU A 234 6.40 -17.79 19.59
N GLU A 235 6.87 -19.03 19.76
CA GLU A 235 8.29 -19.38 19.70
C GLU A 235 8.88 -19.13 18.31
N GLU A 236 8.15 -19.51 17.24
CA GLU A 236 8.55 -19.25 15.86
C GLU A 236 8.63 -17.76 15.59
N TYR A 237 7.64 -16.98 16.03
CA TYR A 237 7.66 -15.54 15.92
C TYR A 237 8.87 -14.91 16.63
N ILE A 238 9.15 -15.30 17.89
CA ILE A 238 10.29 -14.76 18.66
C ILE A 238 11.61 -15.04 17.97
N ARG A 239 11.78 -16.21 17.36
CA ARG A 239 12.98 -16.58 16.60
C ARG A 239 13.19 -15.72 15.35
N LEU A 240 12.12 -15.33 14.67
CA LEU A 240 12.17 -14.67 13.36
C LEU A 240 12.00 -13.15 13.42
N ARG A 241 11.40 -12.60 14.48
CA ARG A 241 11.05 -11.17 14.55
C ARG A 241 12.24 -10.22 14.40
N ASP A 242 13.43 -10.65 14.83
CA ASP A 242 14.65 -9.85 14.84
C ASP A 242 15.64 -10.26 13.72
N SER A 243 15.17 -11.01 12.71
CA SER A 243 16.02 -11.52 11.61
C SER A 243 16.71 -10.39 10.83
N TYR A 244 16.02 -9.26 10.69
CA TYR A 244 16.56 -8.09 10.00
C TYR A 244 16.30 -6.82 10.79
N ILE A 245 17.38 -6.14 11.17
CA ILE A 245 17.32 -4.81 11.78
C ILE A 245 18.19 -3.90 10.94
N LEU A 246 17.58 -2.94 10.25
CA LEU A 246 18.30 -1.91 9.52
C LEU A 246 18.78 -0.85 10.49
N THR A 247 20.08 -0.61 10.50
CA THR A 247 20.74 0.42 11.33
C THR A 247 21.52 1.38 10.45
N LYS A 248 21.83 2.56 10.97
CA LYS A 248 22.65 3.55 10.27
C LYS A 248 24.04 3.00 9.89
N SER A 249 24.61 2.10 10.72
CA SER A 249 25.90 1.47 10.44
C SER A 249 25.86 0.57 9.20
N LYS A 250 24.77 -0.15 8.98
CA LYS A 250 24.59 -1.02 7.79
C LYS A 250 24.46 -0.21 6.49
N LEU A 251 23.94 1.01 6.58
CA LEU A 251 23.78 1.90 5.42
C LEU A 251 25.09 2.50 4.88
N LYS A 252 26.23 2.27 5.53
CA LYS A 252 27.53 2.82 5.08
C LYS A 252 27.92 2.35 3.68
N ASN A 253 27.55 1.12 3.32
CA ASN A 253 27.89 0.51 2.03
C ASN A 253 26.76 0.63 1.00
N ALA A 254 25.61 1.20 1.38
CA ALA A 254 24.49 1.40 0.48
C ALA A 254 24.74 2.63 -0.43
N LYS A 255 24.04 2.67 -1.57
CA LYS A 255 24.07 3.84 -2.47
C LYS A 255 23.65 5.11 -1.73
N GLU A 256 24.21 6.25 -2.11
CA GLU A 256 23.86 7.55 -1.54
C GLU A 256 22.42 7.95 -1.84
N ASP A 257 21.90 7.51 -2.99
CA ASP A 257 20.54 7.76 -3.45
C ASP A 257 19.56 6.61 -3.15
N LEU A 258 19.97 5.62 -2.32
CA LEU A 258 19.06 4.54 -1.89
C LEU A 258 17.77 5.12 -1.33
N THR A 259 16.63 4.57 -1.74
CA THR A 259 15.32 4.95 -1.20
C THR A 259 14.80 3.87 -0.25
N ILE A 260 14.70 4.18 1.05
CA ILE A 260 14.23 3.23 2.07
C ILE A 260 12.75 3.45 2.33
N LEU A 261 11.95 2.42 2.07
CA LEU A 261 10.49 2.40 2.21
C LEU A 261 10.07 1.42 3.31
N HIS A 262 8.92 1.70 3.93
CA HIS A 262 8.27 0.82 4.88
C HIS A 262 6.77 1.12 4.96
N PRO A 263 5.85 0.14 4.89
CA PRO A 263 4.40 0.40 4.92
C PRO A 263 3.88 0.81 6.29
N LEU A 264 4.71 0.72 7.33
CA LEU A 264 4.39 0.99 8.74
C LEU A 264 3.18 0.17 9.27
N PRO A 265 3.08 -0.09 10.57
CA PRO A 265 4.02 0.34 11.62
C PRO A 265 5.30 -0.46 11.59
N ARG A 266 6.42 0.20 11.90
CA ARG A 266 7.64 -0.51 12.27
C ARG A 266 7.61 -0.85 13.77
N VAL A 267 8.34 -1.89 14.15
CA VAL A 267 8.59 -2.27 15.54
C VAL A 267 10.09 -2.06 15.85
N ASN A 268 10.93 -2.96 15.33
CA ASN A 268 12.39 -2.92 15.56
C ASN A 268 13.20 -3.18 14.27
N GLU A 269 12.53 -3.52 13.18
CA GLU A 269 13.17 -3.84 11.90
C GLU A 269 13.86 -2.64 11.22
N ILE A 270 13.55 -1.42 11.64
CA ILE A 270 14.31 -0.21 11.33
C ILE A 270 14.60 0.51 12.64
N SER A 271 15.86 0.64 12.98
CA SER A 271 16.32 1.39 14.15
C SER A 271 16.03 2.89 14.00
N THR A 272 15.76 3.56 15.11
CA THR A 272 15.41 5.00 15.13
C THR A 272 16.56 5.91 14.70
N ASP A 273 17.79 5.45 14.74
CA ASP A 273 18.95 6.20 14.24
C ASP A 273 18.92 6.39 12.71
N VAL A 274 18.18 5.54 12.00
CA VAL A 274 17.96 5.66 10.54
C VAL A 274 17.03 6.82 10.19
N ASP A 275 16.16 7.29 11.10
CA ASP A 275 15.18 8.35 10.82
C ASP A 275 15.82 9.68 10.39
N SER A 276 17.06 9.91 10.81
CA SER A 276 17.83 11.11 10.43
C SER A 276 18.62 10.96 9.12
N ASP A 277 18.60 9.79 8.50
CA ASP A 277 19.27 9.54 7.23
C ASP A 277 18.40 10.05 6.07
N SER A 278 18.99 10.77 5.12
CA SER A 278 18.29 11.35 3.95
C SER A 278 17.63 10.31 3.04
N ARG A 279 18.08 9.05 3.14
CA ARG A 279 17.54 7.91 2.41
C ARG A 279 16.26 7.32 3.04
N ALA A 280 15.97 7.67 4.30
CA ALA A 280 14.78 7.22 5.03
C ALA A 280 13.51 7.94 4.52
N CYS A 281 12.77 7.29 3.64
CA CYS A 281 11.61 7.89 2.97
C CYS A 281 10.25 7.43 3.52
N TYR A 282 10.20 6.55 4.51
CA TYR A 282 8.96 5.92 4.98
C TYR A 282 7.96 6.89 5.64
N PHE A 283 8.37 8.02 6.18
CA PHE A 283 7.44 9.05 6.65
C PHE A 283 6.95 9.94 5.50
N GLU A 284 7.81 10.27 4.53
CA GLU A 284 7.38 10.93 3.31
C GLU A 284 6.43 10.04 2.50
N GLN A 285 6.67 8.73 2.49
CA GLN A 285 5.77 7.73 1.91
C GLN A 285 4.37 7.81 2.53
N VAL A 286 4.22 8.01 3.84
CA VAL A 286 2.91 8.22 4.47
C VAL A 286 2.20 9.44 3.90
N LEU A 287 2.92 10.55 3.74
CA LEU A 287 2.38 11.79 3.16
C LEU A 287 1.98 11.59 1.69
N ASN A 288 2.84 10.95 0.89
CA ASN A 288 2.54 10.59 -0.50
C ASN A 288 1.28 9.71 -0.60
N GLY A 289 1.05 8.85 0.41
CA GLY A 289 -0.16 8.04 0.49
C GLY A 289 -1.45 8.85 0.55
N LYS A 290 -1.46 10.01 1.21
CA LYS A 290 -2.60 10.91 1.21
C LYS A 290 -2.86 11.46 -0.20
N PHE A 291 -1.83 11.96 -0.87
CA PHE A 291 -1.98 12.51 -2.22
C PHE A 291 -2.37 11.47 -3.27
N ALA A 292 -1.80 10.26 -3.18
CA ALA A 292 -2.22 9.15 -4.04
C ALA A 292 -3.71 8.79 -3.85
N ARG A 293 -4.22 8.85 -2.61
CA ARG A 293 -5.64 8.65 -2.31
C ARG A 293 -6.52 9.79 -2.79
N MET A 294 -6.05 11.04 -2.71
CA MET A 294 -6.76 12.19 -3.31
C MET A 294 -6.93 11.98 -4.82
N ALA A 295 -5.87 11.70 -5.54
CA ALA A 295 -5.91 11.45 -6.98
C ALA A 295 -6.80 10.24 -7.34
N LEU A 296 -6.73 9.15 -6.56
CA LEU A 296 -7.59 7.98 -6.75
C LEU A 296 -9.08 8.31 -6.55
N ILE A 297 -9.42 9.08 -5.51
CA ILE A 297 -10.81 9.53 -5.26
C ILE A 297 -11.33 10.32 -6.45
N LEU A 298 -10.55 11.28 -6.96
CA LEU A 298 -10.93 12.08 -8.14
C LEU A 298 -11.18 11.18 -9.36
N LYS A 299 -10.26 10.25 -9.63
CA LYS A 299 -10.41 9.32 -10.77
C LYS A 299 -11.68 8.46 -10.65
N LEU A 300 -11.98 7.92 -9.48
CA LEU A 300 -13.15 7.05 -9.29
C LEU A 300 -14.48 7.83 -9.24
N LEU A 301 -14.46 9.09 -8.84
CA LEU A 301 -15.60 9.99 -8.91
C LEU A 301 -15.73 10.67 -10.29
N GLU A 302 -14.82 10.38 -11.23
CA GLU A 302 -14.77 10.96 -12.58
C GLU A 302 -14.74 12.51 -12.55
N ILE A 303 -13.99 13.07 -11.57
CA ILE A 303 -13.81 14.51 -11.41
C ILE A 303 -12.51 14.90 -12.12
N THR A 304 -12.63 15.75 -13.14
CA THR A 304 -11.52 16.41 -13.83
C THR A 304 -11.31 17.82 -13.29
N VAL A 305 -10.06 18.24 -13.21
CA VAL A 305 -9.67 19.58 -12.74
C VAL A 305 -8.82 20.21 -13.82
N ASP A 306 -9.35 21.24 -14.45
CA ASP A 306 -8.70 22.00 -15.53
C ASP A 306 -7.53 22.87 -15.03
#